data_12762ed564d92bfdad35cb620018fa97
#
_entry.id   12762ed564d92bfdad35cb620018fa97
#
_cell.length_a   1.000
_cell.length_b   1.000
_cell.length_c   1.000
_cell.angle_alpha   90.00
_cell.angle_beta   90.00
_cell.angle_gamma   90.00
#
_symmetry.space_group_name_H-M   'P 1'
#
loop_
_entity.id
_entity.type
_entity.pdbx_description
1 polymer ?
#
loop_
_entity_poly.entity_id
_entity_poly.type
_entity_poly.pdbx_seq_one_letter_code
_entity_poly.pdbx_strand_id
1 'polypeptide(L)'
;SVGQLPTWLFNCLNRRNCKKIGNWIVQQADVLGFKDYTHLIDTDLFRSLHLKEYICPAISIYYRRDYVIGFPYWRKHGPRCEEMLVRQSDIVLANSSYFAEQLRPLNRHTYVLNTGVNLELYDATRHWDKPTDMQNIPSPIVGYTGAIIESRLDSELLYNIARQLPDYSFIFVGPEDEHFQKHLLHNLKNVFFTGRKEVEELPKYIQHFDICINPQILNSITDGNYPL
;
A
#
# COMPACT_ATOMS: atom_id res chain seq x y z
N SER A 1 -14.31 0.91 -18.11
CA SER A 1 -14.01 1.26 -16.69
C SER A 1 -14.45 2.71 -16.46
N VAL A 2 -15.03 3.01 -15.30
CA VAL A 2 -15.50 4.36 -14.92
C VAL A 2 -14.34 5.38 -14.98
N GLY A 3 -13.14 4.96 -14.62
CA GLY A 3 -11.94 5.80 -14.66
C GLY A 3 -11.51 6.26 -16.06
N GLN A 4 -12.07 5.70 -17.13
CA GLN A 4 -11.74 6.05 -18.53
C GLN A 4 -12.83 6.86 -19.25
N LEU A 5 -13.95 7.14 -18.60
CA LEU A 5 -15.06 7.88 -19.19
C LEU A 5 -14.66 9.33 -19.59
N PRO A 6 -15.36 9.97 -20.53
CA PRO A 6 -15.27 11.40 -20.74
C PRO A 6 -15.57 12.17 -19.43
N THR A 7 -14.87 13.29 -19.20
CA THR A 7 -14.92 14.00 -17.90
C THR A 7 -16.33 14.43 -17.49
N TRP A 8 -17.15 14.90 -18.44
CA TRP A 8 -18.54 15.30 -18.15
C TRP A 8 -19.40 14.12 -17.68
N LEU A 9 -19.24 12.95 -18.33
CA LEU A 9 -19.99 11.75 -17.98
C LEU A 9 -19.50 11.17 -16.66
N PHE A 10 -18.18 11.15 -16.45
CA PHE A 10 -17.60 10.77 -15.17
C PHE A 10 -18.16 11.62 -14.02
N ASN A 11 -18.17 12.94 -14.15
CA ASN A 11 -18.66 13.84 -13.11
C ASN A 11 -20.15 13.60 -12.79
N CYS A 12 -20.99 13.44 -13.81
CA CYS A 12 -22.41 13.17 -13.63
C CYS A 12 -22.66 11.85 -12.90
N LEU A 13 -22.04 10.76 -13.36
CA LEU A 13 -22.19 9.44 -12.77
C LEU A 13 -21.56 9.37 -11.37
N ASN A 14 -20.39 9.98 -11.19
CA ASN A 14 -19.71 10.01 -9.91
C ASN A 14 -20.55 10.73 -8.85
N ARG A 15 -21.07 11.93 -9.15
CA ARG A 15 -21.91 12.68 -8.21
C ARG A 15 -23.19 11.90 -7.84
N ARG A 16 -23.84 11.27 -8.84
CA ARG A 16 -25.01 10.42 -8.59
C ARG A 16 -24.67 9.21 -7.70
N ASN A 17 -23.52 8.59 -7.93
CA ASN A 17 -23.06 7.46 -7.13
C ASN A 17 -22.73 7.88 -5.70
N CYS A 18 -21.97 8.97 -5.51
CA CYS A 18 -21.67 9.52 -4.18
C CYS A 18 -22.94 9.86 -3.40
N LYS A 19 -23.97 10.44 -4.08
CA LYS A 19 -25.28 10.71 -3.45
C LYS A 19 -25.95 9.43 -2.95
N LYS A 20 -25.96 8.36 -3.74
CA LYS A 20 -26.54 7.07 -3.33
C LYS A 20 -25.79 6.48 -2.12
N ILE A 21 -24.46 6.48 -2.19
CA ILE A 21 -23.62 5.97 -1.10
C ILE A 21 -23.83 6.83 0.15
N GLY A 22 -23.80 8.14 0.03
CA GLY A 22 -23.99 9.07 1.15
C GLY A 22 -25.34 8.88 1.85
N ASN A 23 -26.42 8.79 1.08
CA ASN A 23 -27.77 8.54 1.64
C ASN A 23 -27.83 7.20 2.38
N TRP A 24 -27.19 6.15 1.83
CA TRP A 24 -27.12 4.87 2.49
C TRP A 24 -26.30 4.93 3.79
N ILE A 25 -25.15 5.63 3.79
CA ILE A 25 -24.32 5.83 4.98
C ILE A 25 -25.13 6.52 6.08
N VAL A 26 -25.85 7.61 5.76
CA VAL A 26 -26.67 8.34 6.72
C VAL A 26 -27.74 7.43 7.33
N GLN A 27 -28.44 6.65 6.51
CA GLN A 27 -29.43 5.69 7.02
C GLN A 27 -28.82 4.66 7.98
N GLN A 28 -27.63 4.13 7.64
CA GLN A 28 -26.95 3.18 8.54
C GLN A 28 -26.45 3.85 9.81
N ALA A 29 -25.92 5.06 9.71
CA ALA A 29 -25.48 5.84 10.86
C ALA A 29 -26.64 6.11 11.83
N ASP A 30 -27.80 6.46 11.32
CA ASP A 30 -29.01 6.67 12.12
C ASP A 30 -29.46 5.38 12.84
N VAL A 31 -29.47 4.26 12.13
CA VAL A 31 -29.82 2.94 12.70
C VAL A 31 -28.84 2.53 13.81
N LEU A 32 -27.55 2.83 13.64
CA LEU A 32 -26.49 2.48 14.59
C LEU A 32 -26.31 3.55 15.70
N GLY A 33 -27.07 4.65 15.63
CA GLY A 33 -27.01 5.73 16.62
C GLY A 33 -25.75 6.58 16.55
N PHE A 34 -25.01 6.58 15.42
CA PHE A 34 -23.87 7.44 15.22
C PHE A 34 -24.30 8.92 15.12
N LYS A 35 -23.66 9.77 15.93
CA LYS A 35 -23.82 11.23 15.91
C LYS A 35 -22.44 11.87 15.93
N ASP A 36 -22.31 13.03 15.31
CA ASP A 36 -21.07 13.83 15.31
C ASP A 36 -19.82 13.02 14.88
N TYR A 37 -20.00 12.16 13.88
CA TYR A 37 -18.94 11.26 13.42
C TYR A 37 -17.87 11.96 12.58
N THR A 38 -16.68 11.39 12.61
CA THR A 38 -15.56 11.76 11.73
C THR A 38 -15.59 10.87 10.47
N HIS A 39 -15.43 11.49 9.30
CA HIS A 39 -15.29 10.79 8.03
C HIS A 39 -13.83 10.69 7.63
N LEU A 40 -13.24 9.50 7.74
CA LEU A 40 -11.91 9.19 7.25
C LEU A 40 -11.97 8.59 5.84
N ILE A 41 -11.29 9.25 4.90
CA ILE A 41 -11.15 8.82 3.49
C ILE A 41 -9.74 8.25 3.32
N ASP A 42 -9.62 6.91 3.31
CA ASP A 42 -8.34 6.24 3.06
C ASP A 42 -8.16 6.00 1.56
N THR A 43 -7.51 6.96 0.90
CA THR A 43 -7.09 6.87 -0.52
C THR A 43 -8.22 6.59 -1.54
N ASP A 44 -9.50 6.78 -1.18
CA ASP A 44 -10.63 6.56 -2.08
C ASP A 44 -11.01 7.84 -2.85
N LEU A 45 -10.44 8.02 -4.03
CA LEU A 45 -10.58 9.26 -4.81
C LEU A 45 -11.94 9.43 -5.47
N PHE A 46 -12.62 8.34 -5.83
CA PHE A 46 -13.83 8.44 -6.65
C PHE A 46 -15.12 8.33 -5.83
N ARG A 47 -15.24 7.30 -5.01
CA ARG A 47 -16.49 7.07 -4.25
C ARG A 47 -16.68 8.08 -3.13
N SER A 48 -15.57 8.66 -2.62
CA SER A 48 -15.60 9.64 -1.53
C SER A 48 -15.64 11.09 -1.98
N LEU A 49 -15.47 11.37 -3.30
CA LEU A 49 -15.28 12.73 -3.84
C LEU A 49 -16.34 13.74 -3.39
N HIS A 50 -17.59 13.33 -3.32
CA HIS A 50 -18.72 14.19 -2.95
C HIS A 50 -19.43 13.75 -1.67
N LEU A 51 -18.89 12.77 -0.93
CA LEU A 51 -19.59 12.24 0.25
C LEU A 51 -19.80 13.30 1.33
N LYS A 52 -18.84 14.19 1.57
CA LYS A 52 -18.93 15.26 2.57
C LYS A 52 -20.22 16.09 2.41
N GLU A 53 -20.67 16.31 1.17
CA GLU A 53 -21.90 17.06 0.86
C GLU A 53 -23.19 16.34 1.34
N TYR A 54 -23.16 15.02 1.42
CA TYR A 54 -24.35 14.20 1.73
C TYR A 54 -24.37 13.67 3.16
N ILE A 55 -23.19 13.37 3.72
CA ILE A 55 -23.08 12.79 5.05
C ILE A 55 -22.85 13.84 6.15
N CYS A 56 -22.47 15.06 5.79
CA CYS A 56 -22.25 16.20 6.70
C CYS A 56 -21.49 15.83 7.98
N PRO A 57 -20.27 15.26 7.88
CA PRO A 57 -19.53 14.82 9.06
C PRO A 57 -19.05 16.01 9.91
N ALA A 58 -18.87 15.82 11.22
CA ALA A 58 -18.30 16.84 12.10
C ALA A 58 -16.86 17.19 11.66
N ILE A 59 -16.08 16.20 11.24
CA ILE A 59 -14.72 16.36 10.71
C ILE A 59 -14.55 15.44 9.53
N SER A 60 -13.92 15.94 8.45
CA SER A 60 -13.50 15.13 7.30
C SER A 60 -12.00 15.08 7.21
N ILE A 61 -11.45 13.87 7.09
CA ILE A 61 -10.03 13.60 7.00
C ILE A 61 -9.75 12.87 5.69
N TYR A 62 -8.83 13.38 4.87
CA TYR A 62 -8.29 12.66 3.73
C TYR A 62 -6.92 12.11 4.09
N TYR A 63 -6.71 10.80 3.90
CA TYR A 63 -5.44 10.13 4.13
C TYR A 63 -4.86 9.58 2.82
N ARG A 64 -3.73 10.16 2.37
CA ARG A 64 -2.95 9.66 1.24
C ARG A 64 -1.94 8.65 1.74
N ARG A 65 -2.26 7.36 1.54
CA ARG A 65 -1.36 6.26 1.94
C ARG A 65 -0.46 5.80 0.81
N ASP A 66 -0.96 5.79 -0.43
CA ASP A 66 -0.25 5.35 -1.62
C ASP A 66 -0.44 6.32 -2.79
N TYR A 67 0.47 6.27 -3.77
CA TYR A 67 0.36 7.05 -5.01
C TYR A 67 -0.54 6.34 -6.03
N VAL A 68 -1.83 6.20 -5.71
CA VAL A 68 -2.80 5.50 -6.56
C VAL A 68 -3.01 6.13 -7.93
N ILE A 69 -2.70 7.42 -8.09
CA ILE A 69 -2.81 8.14 -9.36
C ILE A 69 -1.89 7.55 -10.45
N GLY A 70 -0.80 6.88 -10.07
CA GLY A 70 0.09 6.16 -10.98
C GLY A 70 -0.59 5.01 -11.72
N PHE A 71 -1.64 4.42 -11.16
CA PHE A 71 -2.33 3.29 -11.77
C PHE A 71 -3.30 3.73 -12.87
N PRO A 72 -3.45 2.94 -13.97
CA PRO A 72 -4.27 3.28 -15.13
C PRO A 72 -5.72 3.65 -14.79
N TYR A 73 -6.30 3.03 -13.77
CA TYR A 73 -7.68 3.27 -13.33
C TYR A 73 -7.91 4.72 -12.86
N TRP A 74 -6.96 5.30 -12.12
CA TRP A 74 -7.08 6.66 -11.56
C TRP A 74 -6.39 7.73 -12.40
N ARG A 75 -5.50 7.36 -13.32
CA ARG A 75 -4.62 8.30 -14.06
C ARG A 75 -5.37 9.47 -14.68
N LYS A 76 -6.55 9.23 -15.27
CA LYS A 76 -7.28 10.27 -16.02
C LYS A 76 -7.97 11.30 -15.12
N HIS A 77 -8.66 10.85 -14.07
CA HIS A 77 -9.49 11.71 -13.22
C HIS A 77 -8.92 11.87 -11.81
N GLY A 78 -8.04 10.96 -11.38
CA GLY A 78 -7.47 10.91 -10.04
C GLY A 78 -6.81 12.21 -9.59
N PRO A 79 -5.89 12.84 -10.37
CA PRO A 79 -5.22 14.06 -9.96
C PRO A 79 -6.21 15.16 -9.55
N ARG A 80 -7.21 15.41 -10.38
CA ARG A 80 -8.25 16.41 -10.10
C ARG A 80 -9.14 16.02 -8.92
N CYS A 81 -9.49 14.74 -8.80
CA CYS A 81 -10.32 14.26 -7.69
C CYS A 81 -9.57 14.35 -6.36
N GLU A 82 -8.30 13.99 -6.35
CA GLU A 82 -7.45 14.12 -5.16
C GLU A 82 -7.31 15.58 -4.72
N GLU A 83 -6.99 16.48 -5.66
CA GLU A 83 -6.91 17.91 -5.36
C GLU A 83 -8.20 18.44 -4.72
N MET A 84 -9.38 18.05 -5.25
CA MET A 84 -10.67 18.42 -4.68
C MET A 84 -10.85 17.87 -3.26
N LEU A 85 -10.53 16.58 -3.04
CA LEU A 85 -10.61 15.94 -1.72
C LEU A 85 -9.71 16.64 -0.71
N VAL A 86 -8.44 16.91 -1.09
CA VAL A 86 -7.47 17.60 -0.23
C VAL A 86 -7.96 18.99 0.16
N ARG A 87 -8.47 19.78 -0.80
CA ARG A 87 -8.96 21.15 -0.53
C ARG A 87 -10.21 21.19 0.34
N GLN A 88 -11.10 20.21 0.22
CA GLN A 88 -12.36 20.18 0.95
C GLN A 88 -12.28 19.50 2.32
N SER A 89 -11.20 18.74 2.59
CA SER A 89 -11.01 18.06 3.87
C SER A 89 -10.57 19.05 4.96
N ASP A 90 -11.02 18.81 6.19
CA ASP A 90 -10.63 19.62 7.33
C ASP A 90 -9.20 19.32 7.76
N ILE A 91 -8.80 18.04 7.64
CA ILE A 91 -7.45 17.55 7.90
C ILE A 91 -7.00 16.66 6.73
N VAL A 92 -5.72 16.75 6.40
CA VAL A 92 -5.07 15.89 5.42
C VAL A 92 -3.95 15.13 6.10
N LEU A 93 -3.90 13.83 5.89
CA LEU A 93 -2.84 12.95 6.37
C LEU A 93 -2.08 12.36 5.18
N ALA A 94 -0.79 12.16 5.35
CA ALA A 94 0.07 11.48 4.39
C ALA A 94 1.00 10.51 5.13
N ASN A 95 1.26 9.33 4.55
CA ASN A 95 2.11 8.34 5.21
C ASN A 95 3.61 8.64 5.13
N SER A 96 4.02 9.66 4.38
CA SER A 96 5.41 10.09 4.27
C SER A 96 5.53 11.61 4.19
N SER A 97 6.70 12.13 4.57
CA SER A 97 7.03 13.55 4.40
C SER A 97 6.98 13.97 2.93
N TYR A 98 7.42 13.11 2.03
CA TYR A 98 7.38 13.32 0.58
C TYR A 98 5.95 13.63 0.08
N PHE A 99 4.97 12.83 0.47
CA PHE A 99 3.57 13.08 0.10
C PHE A 99 2.99 14.29 0.84
N ALA A 100 3.33 14.48 2.11
CA ALA A 100 2.84 15.64 2.86
C ALA A 100 3.28 16.96 2.24
N GLU A 101 4.53 17.07 1.77
CA GLU A 101 5.06 18.26 1.11
C GLU A 101 4.31 18.60 -0.18
N GLN A 102 3.87 17.61 -0.95
CA GLN A 102 3.06 17.79 -2.15
C GLN A 102 1.65 18.30 -1.85
N LEU A 103 1.05 17.86 -0.73
CA LEU A 103 -0.33 18.19 -0.38
C LEU A 103 -0.47 19.47 0.43
N ARG A 104 0.57 19.88 1.15
CA ARG A 104 0.58 21.06 2.03
C ARG A 104 0.23 22.38 1.32
N PRO A 105 0.63 22.63 0.05
CA PRO A 105 0.18 23.81 -0.69
C PRO A 105 -1.32 23.85 -0.99
N LEU A 106 -1.99 22.69 -0.99
CA LEU A 106 -3.43 22.56 -1.23
C LEU A 106 -4.24 22.66 0.08
N ASN A 107 -3.66 22.18 1.20
CA ASN A 107 -4.29 22.25 2.52
C ASN A 107 -3.23 22.40 3.61
N ARG A 108 -3.26 23.54 4.33
CA ARG A 108 -2.30 23.85 5.40
C ARG A 108 -2.36 22.88 6.60
N HIS A 109 -3.49 22.21 6.79
CA HIS A 109 -3.69 21.21 7.85
C HIS A 109 -3.27 19.81 7.40
N THR A 110 -2.11 19.73 6.73
CA THR A 110 -1.49 18.49 6.25
C THR A 110 -0.43 18.01 7.25
N TYR A 111 -0.60 16.78 7.74
CA TYR A 111 0.28 16.16 8.72
C TYR A 111 0.80 14.81 8.20
N VAL A 112 1.96 14.40 8.71
CA VAL A 112 2.50 13.05 8.45
C VAL A 112 1.93 12.10 9.49
N LEU A 113 1.35 11.00 9.02
CA LEU A 113 0.92 9.86 9.82
C LEU A 113 1.47 8.59 9.15
N ASN A 114 2.58 8.11 9.65
CA ASN A 114 3.23 6.91 9.11
C ASN A 114 2.34 5.68 9.33
N THR A 115 2.51 4.69 8.46
CA THR A 115 1.86 3.40 8.64
C THR A 115 2.43 2.70 9.88
N GLY A 116 1.56 2.21 10.74
CA GLY A 116 1.94 1.50 11.97
C GLY A 116 2.15 0.00 11.73
N VAL A 117 2.90 -0.62 12.63
CA VAL A 117 3.08 -2.07 12.72
C VAL A 117 2.53 -2.57 14.05
N ASN A 118 2.04 -3.81 14.09
CA ASN A 118 1.64 -4.45 15.33
C ASN A 118 2.88 -4.88 16.13
N LEU A 119 3.28 -4.06 17.12
CA LEU A 119 4.47 -4.30 17.94
C LEU A 119 4.40 -5.58 18.79
N GLU A 120 3.19 -6.06 19.14
CA GLU A 120 3.03 -7.34 19.84
C GLU A 120 3.38 -8.52 18.94
N LEU A 121 3.08 -8.41 17.65
CA LEU A 121 3.41 -9.43 16.66
C LEU A 121 4.91 -9.44 16.32
N TYR A 122 5.52 -8.25 16.20
CA TYR A 122 6.93 -8.06 15.83
C TYR A 122 7.82 -7.76 17.05
N ASP A 123 7.50 -8.35 18.20
CA ASP A 123 8.31 -8.21 19.42
C ASP A 123 9.66 -8.90 19.25
N ALA A 124 10.74 -8.11 19.25
CA ALA A 124 12.12 -8.59 19.08
C ALA A 124 12.62 -9.49 20.25
N THR A 125 11.93 -9.44 21.40
CA THR A 125 12.27 -10.31 22.55
C THR A 125 11.67 -11.70 22.43
N ARG A 126 10.71 -11.88 21.53
CA ARG A 126 10.06 -13.16 21.28
C ARG A 126 10.91 -14.01 20.34
N HIS A 127 11.21 -15.22 20.77
CA HIS A 127 11.94 -16.20 19.93
C HIS A 127 10.97 -17.11 19.21
N TRP A 128 11.20 -17.27 17.91
CA TRP A 128 10.43 -18.13 17.03
C TRP A 128 11.29 -19.26 16.51
N ASP A 129 10.74 -20.46 16.44
CA ASP A 129 11.40 -21.56 15.75
C ASP A 129 11.54 -21.27 14.26
N LYS A 130 12.67 -21.70 13.68
CA LYS A 130 12.93 -21.54 12.25
C LYS A 130 11.84 -22.29 11.45
N PRO A 131 11.15 -21.63 10.48
CA PRO A 131 10.13 -22.26 9.67
C PRO A 131 10.63 -23.53 8.98
N THR A 132 9.75 -24.52 8.81
CA THR A 132 10.13 -25.84 8.24
C THR A 132 10.69 -25.73 6.84
N ASP A 133 10.17 -24.82 6.02
CA ASP A 133 10.63 -24.54 4.66
C ASP A 133 11.95 -23.72 4.61
N MET A 134 12.45 -23.25 5.75
CA MET A 134 13.75 -22.60 5.88
C MET A 134 14.82 -23.50 6.57
N GLN A 135 14.46 -24.61 7.19
CA GLN A 135 15.38 -25.39 8.06
C GLN A 135 16.69 -25.76 7.39
N ASN A 136 16.67 -26.13 6.11
CA ASN A 136 17.84 -26.57 5.35
C ASN A 136 18.52 -25.45 4.54
N ILE A 137 18.07 -24.20 4.71
CA ILE A 137 18.66 -23.07 3.99
C ILE A 137 19.84 -22.53 4.79
N PRO A 138 21.05 -22.51 4.21
CA PRO A 138 22.25 -22.05 4.89
C PRO A 138 22.27 -20.53 5.08
N SER A 139 22.87 -20.05 6.17
CA SER A 139 23.25 -18.65 6.37
C SER A 139 24.53 -18.31 5.61
N PRO A 140 24.75 -17.02 5.25
CA PRO A 140 23.91 -15.89 5.56
C PRO A 140 22.65 -15.82 4.71
N ILE A 141 21.54 -15.39 5.31
CA ILE A 141 20.22 -15.28 4.67
C ILE A 141 19.86 -13.83 4.38
N VAL A 142 19.65 -13.53 3.12
CA VAL A 142 19.12 -12.24 2.63
C VAL A 142 17.63 -12.41 2.35
N GLY A 143 16.78 -11.75 3.12
CA GLY A 143 15.34 -11.97 3.08
C GLY A 143 14.52 -10.76 2.61
N TYR A 144 13.42 -11.04 1.91
CA TYR A 144 12.38 -10.10 1.55
C TYR A 144 11.02 -10.67 1.94
N THR A 145 10.16 -9.83 2.52
CA THR A 145 8.75 -10.16 2.79
C THR A 145 7.85 -9.17 2.09
N GLY A 146 6.87 -9.65 1.32
CA GLY A 146 5.91 -8.82 0.60
C GLY A 146 5.46 -9.40 -0.72
N ALA A 147 4.66 -8.65 -1.47
CA ALA A 147 4.26 -9.04 -2.82
C ALA A 147 5.45 -8.96 -3.78
N ILE A 148 5.76 -10.08 -4.44
CA ILE A 148 6.88 -10.25 -5.36
C ILE A 148 6.32 -10.00 -6.76
N ILE A 149 6.30 -8.72 -7.17
CA ILE A 149 5.65 -8.28 -8.41
C ILE A 149 6.53 -7.35 -9.23
N GLU A 150 6.49 -7.50 -10.56
CA GLU A 150 7.29 -6.76 -11.54
C GLU A 150 7.16 -5.24 -11.40
N SER A 151 5.97 -4.75 -11.09
CA SER A 151 5.73 -3.30 -10.97
C SER A 151 6.38 -2.66 -9.74
N ARG A 152 6.91 -3.44 -8.81
CA ARG A 152 7.50 -2.98 -7.55
C ARG A 152 8.95 -3.38 -7.34
N LEU A 153 9.34 -4.58 -7.76
CA LEU A 153 10.67 -5.13 -7.48
C LEU A 153 11.53 -5.19 -8.74
N ASP A 154 12.81 -4.83 -8.59
CA ASP A 154 13.81 -4.92 -9.64
C ASP A 154 14.33 -6.36 -9.75
N SER A 155 13.70 -7.14 -10.61
CA SER A 155 14.03 -8.55 -10.83
C SER A 155 15.44 -8.75 -11.40
N GLU A 156 15.90 -7.84 -12.26
CA GLU A 156 17.24 -7.89 -12.85
C GLU A 156 18.33 -7.60 -11.81
N LEU A 157 18.11 -6.62 -10.95
CA LEU A 157 19.00 -6.33 -9.81
C LEU A 157 19.11 -7.55 -8.91
N LEU A 158 17.97 -8.15 -8.53
CA LEU A 158 17.91 -9.34 -7.69
C LEU A 158 18.65 -10.51 -8.31
N TYR A 159 18.44 -10.78 -9.60
CA TYR A 159 19.12 -11.84 -10.33
C TYR A 159 20.65 -11.64 -10.33
N ASN A 160 21.09 -10.42 -10.63
CA ASN A 160 22.52 -10.11 -10.71
C ASN A 160 23.20 -10.24 -9.34
N ILE A 161 22.57 -9.76 -8.27
CA ILE A 161 23.11 -9.86 -6.90
C ILE A 161 23.18 -11.33 -6.48
N ALA A 162 22.10 -12.09 -6.63
CA ALA A 162 22.06 -13.49 -6.22
C ALA A 162 23.10 -14.35 -6.97
N ARG A 163 23.33 -14.04 -8.26
CA ARG A 163 24.35 -14.72 -9.07
C ARG A 163 25.77 -14.38 -8.64
N GLN A 164 26.03 -13.13 -8.20
CA GLN A 164 27.35 -12.67 -7.75
C GLN A 164 27.70 -13.14 -6.33
N LEU A 165 26.69 -13.47 -5.53
CA LEU A 165 26.82 -13.89 -4.14
C LEU A 165 26.31 -15.32 -3.93
N PRO A 166 26.97 -16.35 -4.52
CA PRO A 166 26.48 -17.73 -4.46
C PRO A 166 26.51 -18.33 -3.06
N ASP A 167 27.32 -17.78 -2.15
CA ASP A 167 27.43 -18.22 -0.76
C ASP A 167 26.34 -17.63 0.16
N TYR A 168 25.51 -16.71 -0.36
CA TYR A 168 24.37 -16.14 0.35
C TYR A 168 23.07 -16.80 -0.13
N SER A 169 22.18 -17.09 0.79
CA SER A 169 20.83 -17.59 0.49
C SER A 169 19.85 -16.41 0.38
N PHE A 170 19.13 -16.31 -0.73
CA PHE A 170 18.12 -15.29 -0.95
C PHE A 170 16.73 -15.89 -0.76
N ILE A 171 15.96 -15.38 0.22
CA ILE A 171 14.62 -15.90 0.54
C ILE A 171 13.57 -14.84 0.28
N PHE A 172 12.60 -15.19 -0.56
CA PHE A 172 11.45 -14.34 -0.90
C PHE A 172 10.18 -14.94 -0.31
N VAL A 173 9.56 -14.21 0.63
CA VAL A 173 8.35 -14.62 1.34
C VAL A 173 7.18 -13.77 0.86
N GLY A 174 6.30 -14.35 0.05
CA GLY A 174 5.13 -13.68 -0.49
C GLY A 174 4.61 -14.26 -1.80
N PRO A 175 3.45 -13.77 -2.26
CA PRO A 175 2.91 -14.18 -3.55
C PRO A 175 3.70 -13.57 -4.71
N GLU A 176 3.92 -14.39 -5.75
CA GLU A 176 4.58 -13.99 -6.99
C GLU A 176 3.55 -13.69 -8.09
N ASP A 177 3.82 -12.68 -8.91
CA ASP A 177 3.11 -12.49 -10.17
C ASP A 177 3.65 -13.41 -11.30
N GLU A 178 3.00 -13.38 -12.46
CA GLU A 178 3.35 -14.21 -13.60
C GLU A 178 4.78 -13.95 -14.12
N HIS A 179 5.27 -12.71 -14.01
CA HIS A 179 6.63 -12.33 -14.39
C HIS A 179 7.66 -13.04 -13.50
N PHE A 180 7.52 -12.93 -12.17
CA PHE A 180 8.46 -13.55 -11.23
C PHE A 180 8.40 -15.07 -11.30
N GLN A 181 7.23 -15.70 -11.42
CA GLN A 181 7.09 -17.15 -11.55
C GLN A 181 7.87 -17.74 -12.76
N LYS A 182 8.11 -16.93 -13.79
CA LYS A 182 8.84 -17.33 -14.99
C LYS A 182 10.27 -16.80 -15.02
N HIS A 183 10.70 -16.05 -14.02
CA HIS A 183 11.98 -15.39 -14.01
C HIS A 183 13.14 -16.35 -13.77
N LEU A 184 14.33 -16.04 -14.32
CA LEU A 184 15.55 -16.84 -14.16
C LEU A 184 16.04 -16.99 -12.74
N LEU A 185 15.55 -16.18 -11.78
CA LEU A 185 15.80 -16.33 -10.35
C LEU A 185 15.49 -17.74 -9.84
N HIS A 186 14.45 -18.39 -10.36
CA HIS A 186 14.08 -19.77 -10.00
C HIS A 186 15.14 -20.82 -10.40
N ASN A 187 16.04 -20.49 -11.32
CA ASN A 187 17.11 -21.38 -11.74
C ASN A 187 18.36 -21.30 -10.86
N LEU A 188 18.43 -20.35 -9.94
CA LEU A 188 19.56 -20.18 -9.03
C LEU A 188 19.40 -21.06 -7.81
N LYS A 189 20.47 -21.81 -7.45
CA LYS A 189 20.46 -22.76 -6.34
C LYS A 189 20.39 -22.12 -4.95
N ASN A 190 20.74 -20.86 -4.89
CA ASN A 190 20.75 -20.06 -3.65
C ASN A 190 19.55 -19.11 -3.53
N VAL A 191 18.50 -19.27 -4.36
CA VAL A 191 17.29 -18.46 -4.32
C VAL A 191 16.10 -19.37 -3.97
N PHE A 192 15.31 -18.93 -3.00
CA PHE A 192 14.20 -19.70 -2.44
C PHE A 192 12.93 -18.82 -2.38
N PHE A 193 11.83 -19.35 -2.89
CA PHE A 193 10.50 -18.72 -2.84
C PHE A 193 9.60 -19.57 -1.93
N THR A 194 9.09 -18.98 -0.84
CA THR A 194 8.28 -19.71 0.14
C THR A 194 6.79 -19.56 -0.07
N GLY A 195 6.40 -18.73 -1.05
CA GLY A 195 5.00 -18.42 -1.33
C GLY A 195 4.35 -17.52 -0.28
N ARG A 196 3.04 -17.33 -0.43
CA ARG A 196 2.24 -16.51 0.48
C ARG A 196 2.21 -17.12 1.89
N LYS A 197 2.38 -16.26 2.89
CA LYS A 197 2.23 -16.59 4.32
C LYS A 197 1.19 -15.65 4.95
N GLU A 198 0.60 -16.10 6.03
CA GLU A 198 -0.26 -15.23 6.83
C GLU A 198 0.59 -14.23 7.63
N VAL A 199 0.01 -13.08 7.98
CA VAL A 199 0.75 -11.98 8.62
C VAL A 199 1.39 -12.42 9.94
N GLU A 200 0.70 -13.29 10.67
CA GLU A 200 1.15 -13.85 11.95
C GLU A 200 2.37 -14.78 11.82
N GLU A 201 2.65 -15.28 10.63
CA GLU A 201 3.80 -16.13 10.36
C GLU A 201 5.05 -15.33 9.98
N LEU A 202 4.88 -14.11 9.45
CA LEU A 202 6.00 -13.31 8.93
C LEU A 202 7.12 -13.07 9.95
N PRO A 203 6.85 -12.82 11.25
CA PRO A 203 7.92 -12.65 12.24
C PRO A 203 8.86 -13.83 12.34
N LYS A 204 8.36 -15.07 12.14
CA LYS A 204 9.18 -16.28 12.14
C LYS A 204 10.21 -16.29 11.01
N TYR A 205 9.87 -15.76 9.86
CA TYR A 205 10.79 -15.63 8.72
C TYR A 205 11.79 -14.51 8.95
N ILE A 206 11.28 -13.31 9.30
CA ILE A 206 12.10 -12.10 9.46
C ILE A 206 13.16 -12.27 10.54
N GLN A 207 12.86 -12.95 11.66
CA GLN A 207 13.81 -13.20 12.74
C GLN A 207 15.01 -14.04 12.31
N HIS A 208 14.87 -14.84 11.25
CA HIS A 208 15.93 -15.70 10.73
C HIS A 208 16.63 -15.13 9.49
N PHE A 209 16.34 -13.88 9.11
CA PHE A 209 17.09 -13.16 8.10
C PHE A 209 18.32 -12.49 8.75
N ASP A 210 19.50 -12.67 8.15
CA ASP A 210 20.69 -11.93 8.54
C ASP A 210 20.65 -10.51 7.96
N ILE A 211 20.03 -10.36 6.78
CA ILE A 211 19.86 -9.08 6.07
C ILE A 211 18.45 -9.01 5.51
N CYS A 212 17.71 -7.94 5.83
CA CYS A 212 16.44 -7.62 5.17
C CYS A 212 16.70 -6.66 4.00
N ILE A 213 16.09 -6.94 2.84
CA ILE A 213 16.23 -6.10 1.66
C ILE A 213 14.89 -5.56 1.17
N ASN A 214 14.92 -4.40 0.51
CA ASN A 214 13.77 -3.82 -0.17
C ASN A 214 14.19 -3.33 -1.58
N PRO A 215 14.28 -4.24 -2.56
CA PRO A 215 14.80 -3.94 -3.91
C PRO A 215 13.71 -3.32 -4.79
N GLN A 216 13.16 -2.19 -4.40
CA GLN A 216 12.11 -1.52 -5.17
C GLN A 216 12.67 -0.84 -6.42
N ILE A 217 11.92 -0.95 -7.52
CA ILE A 217 12.14 -0.15 -8.72
C ILE A 217 11.82 1.31 -8.39
N LEU A 218 12.72 2.22 -8.81
CA LEU A 218 12.47 3.65 -8.71
C LEU A 218 11.60 4.11 -9.89
N ASN A 219 10.32 4.28 -9.63
CA ASN A 219 9.35 4.79 -10.60
C ASN A 219 8.27 5.65 -9.90
N SER A 220 7.37 6.25 -10.67
CA SER A 220 6.33 7.13 -10.14
C SER A 220 5.34 6.44 -9.18
N ILE A 221 5.27 5.11 -9.16
CA ILE A 221 4.39 4.34 -8.26
C ILE A 221 5.09 4.10 -6.92
N THR A 222 6.40 3.85 -6.96
CA THR A 222 7.20 3.52 -5.77
C THR A 222 7.84 4.75 -5.13
N ASP A 223 7.91 5.87 -5.89
CA ASP A 223 8.45 7.12 -5.41
C ASP A 223 7.58 7.67 -4.26
N GLY A 224 8.21 7.91 -3.12
CA GLY A 224 7.52 8.32 -1.89
C GLY A 224 6.78 7.21 -1.13
N ASN A 225 6.81 5.95 -1.59
CA ASN A 225 6.32 4.83 -0.80
C ASN A 225 7.10 4.71 0.51
N TYR A 226 6.39 4.42 1.58
CA TYR A 226 6.97 4.09 2.88
C TYR A 226 6.79 2.59 3.11
N PRO A 227 7.79 1.75 2.80
CA PRO A 227 7.70 0.31 3.01
C PRO A 227 7.64 0.00 4.50
N LEU A 228 6.83 -0.96 4.85
CA LEU A 228 6.71 -1.51 6.20
C LEU A 228 7.71 -2.62 6.41
#